data_5a77faa1f300c8cd29b12c4e0c215743
#
_entry.id   5a77faa1f300c8cd29b12c4e0c215743
#
_cell.length_a   1.000
_cell.length_b   1.000
_cell.length_c   1.000
_cell.angle_alpha   90.00
_cell.angle_beta   90.00
_cell.angle_gamma   90.00
#
_symmetry.space_group_name_H-M   'P 1'
#
loop_
_entity.id
_entity.type
_entity.pdbx_description
1 polymer ?
#
loop_
_entity_poly.entity_id
_entity_poly.type
_entity_poly.pdbx_seq_one_letter_code
_entity_poly.pdbx_strand_id
1 'polypeptide(L)'
;MLAYTMVIDPSFKKILELFSSLNLDNLDVYELRKIMKQYKVPEIPEEVKDTKDYYLEHHNASVRMRLYSPGVETDSLIIYYHGGGFIFGDIELYDNICRKIANRAGSKVLSVEYRLAPENKFPAAVEDCYESYKWARDNAENIGVDPKKIAIGGDSAGGNLTASVTLKIKDSKYIQPKLQVLFYPALGADFFSESLREYGEGYFLTKKQMDNFGNLYFKHPADALNPYFAPILYSDLSNLPEAIIITAESDPLRDQGETYLKRLYDANVPVTGIRAKGMIHGFLSFSGIVPAAENILSMVWALTGLKLKK
;
A
#
# COMPACT_ATOMS: atom_id res chain seq x y z
N MET A 1 -8.15 -30.95 21.00
CA MET A 1 -8.14 -29.92 19.99
C MET A 1 -7.66 -28.64 20.66
N LEU A 2 -6.37 -28.35 20.60
CA LEU A 2 -5.80 -27.12 21.17
C LEU A 2 -6.30 -25.97 20.31
N ALA A 3 -7.22 -25.17 20.83
CA ALA A 3 -7.55 -23.89 20.23
C ALA A 3 -6.29 -23.02 20.30
N TYR A 4 -5.60 -22.88 19.19
CA TYR A 4 -4.63 -21.81 19.03
C TYR A 4 -5.42 -20.51 19.05
N THR A 5 -5.58 -19.93 20.23
CA THR A 5 -5.94 -18.51 20.34
C THR A 5 -4.82 -17.75 19.66
N MET A 6 -5.04 -17.30 18.44
CA MET A 6 -4.10 -16.45 17.73
C MET A 6 -3.96 -15.16 18.52
N VAL A 7 -2.75 -14.92 19.01
CA VAL A 7 -2.47 -13.86 19.97
C VAL A 7 -2.10 -12.63 19.12
N ILE A 8 -3.02 -11.68 19.00
CA ILE A 8 -2.72 -10.32 18.53
C ILE A 8 -1.64 -9.74 19.45
N ASP A 9 -0.69 -8.98 18.91
CA ASP A 9 0.25 -8.24 19.74
C ASP A 9 -0.52 -7.40 20.76
N PRO A 10 -0.19 -7.52 22.05
CA PRO A 10 -0.93 -6.83 23.13
C PRO A 10 -1.05 -5.31 22.94
N SER A 11 -0.12 -4.69 22.22
CA SER A 11 -0.15 -3.26 21.90
C SER A 11 -1.38 -2.85 21.12
N PHE A 12 -1.98 -3.76 20.33
CA PHE A 12 -3.20 -3.46 19.55
C PHE A 12 -4.47 -3.44 20.39
N LYS A 13 -4.50 -4.00 21.60
CA LYS A 13 -5.73 -4.10 22.38
C LYS A 13 -6.44 -2.75 22.57
N LYS A 14 -5.70 -1.75 23.06
CA LYS A 14 -6.24 -0.39 23.26
C LYS A 14 -6.62 0.30 21.94
N ILE A 15 -5.88 0.02 20.87
CA ILE A 15 -6.17 0.55 19.54
C ILE A 15 -7.50 0.00 19.05
N LEU A 16 -7.71 -1.31 19.13
CA LEU A 16 -8.95 -1.96 18.74
C LEU A 16 -10.15 -1.50 19.58
N GLU A 17 -9.99 -1.35 20.90
CA GLU A 17 -11.03 -0.80 21.78
C GLU A 17 -11.42 0.62 21.36
N LEU A 18 -10.43 1.49 21.07
CA LEU A 18 -10.67 2.86 20.61
C LEU A 18 -11.44 2.86 19.27
N PHE A 19 -10.92 2.18 18.25
CA PHE A 19 -11.54 2.20 16.93
C PHE A 19 -12.91 1.53 16.90
N SER A 20 -13.13 0.50 17.71
CA SER A 20 -14.45 -0.10 17.89
C SER A 20 -15.47 0.91 18.46
N SER A 21 -15.06 1.79 19.40
CA SER A 21 -15.92 2.82 19.96
C SER A 21 -16.32 3.93 19.00
N LEU A 22 -15.55 4.14 17.92
CA LEU A 22 -15.79 5.19 16.94
C LEU A 22 -16.88 4.83 15.90
N ASN A 23 -17.36 3.57 15.88
CA ASN A 23 -18.41 3.10 14.97
C ASN A 23 -18.18 3.50 13.49
N LEU A 24 -16.95 3.32 13.00
CA LEU A 24 -16.51 3.76 11.67
C LEU A 24 -17.33 3.19 10.53
N ASP A 25 -17.98 2.05 10.74
CA ASP A 25 -18.79 1.34 9.74
C ASP A 25 -20.03 2.12 9.27
N ASN A 26 -20.47 3.12 10.04
CA ASN A 26 -21.68 3.89 9.79
C ASN A 26 -21.42 5.36 9.45
N LEU A 27 -20.16 5.75 9.34
CA LEU A 27 -19.77 7.13 9.00
C LEU A 27 -19.87 7.37 7.49
N ASP A 28 -20.23 8.61 7.13
CA ASP A 28 -19.99 9.04 5.76
C ASP A 28 -18.48 9.24 5.47
N VAL A 29 -18.14 9.37 4.20
CA VAL A 29 -16.73 9.45 3.79
C VAL A 29 -16.02 10.70 4.34
N TYR A 30 -16.73 11.81 4.50
CA TYR A 30 -16.12 13.06 4.96
C TYR A 30 -15.85 13.03 6.47
N GLU A 31 -16.77 12.44 7.22
CA GLU A 31 -16.58 12.17 8.65
C GLU A 31 -15.44 11.18 8.88
N LEU A 32 -15.40 10.10 8.10
CA LEU A 32 -14.30 9.13 8.16
C LEU A 32 -12.94 9.79 7.89
N ARG A 33 -12.81 10.59 6.83
CA ARG A 33 -11.58 11.34 6.52
C ARG A 33 -11.15 12.25 7.66
N LYS A 34 -12.10 12.94 8.30
CA LYS A 34 -11.83 13.80 9.46
C LYS A 34 -11.30 13.00 10.65
N ILE A 35 -11.95 11.88 10.95
CA ILE A 35 -11.55 10.99 12.07
C ILE A 35 -10.16 10.42 11.81
N MET A 36 -9.88 9.90 10.60
CA MET A 36 -8.58 9.31 10.28
C MET A 36 -7.44 10.34 10.42
N LYS A 37 -7.68 11.60 10.10
CA LYS A 37 -6.72 12.69 10.37
C LYS A 37 -6.56 13.01 11.85
N GLN A 38 -7.65 13.00 12.61
CA GLN A 38 -7.65 13.30 14.04
C GLN A 38 -6.94 12.22 14.87
N TYR A 39 -7.11 10.95 14.50
CA TYR A 39 -6.53 9.80 15.21
C TYR A 39 -5.20 9.31 14.60
N LYS A 40 -4.56 10.16 13.78
CA LYS A 40 -3.18 9.91 13.38
C LYS A 40 -2.30 9.72 14.63
N VAL A 41 -1.50 8.66 14.63
CA VAL A 41 -0.54 8.43 15.74
C VAL A 41 0.37 9.65 15.86
N PRO A 42 0.41 10.31 17.02
CA PRO A 42 1.29 11.44 17.23
C PRO A 42 2.73 10.94 17.31
N GLU A 43 3.53 11.33 16.33
CA GLU A 43 4.96 11.04 16.27
C GLU A 43 5.73 12.31 15.91
N ILE A 44 6.96 12.42 16.39
CA ILE A 44 7.90 13.41 15.88
C ILE A 44 8.34 12.89 14.51
N PRO A 45 8.13 13.65 13.42
CA PRO A 45 8.55 13.21 12.09
C PRO A 45 10.06 12.94 12.05
N GLU A 46 10.45 11.82 11.42
CA GLU A 46 11.88 11.54 11.21
C GLU A 46 12.51 12.61 10.31
N GLU A 47 13.72 13.00 10.64
CA GLU A 47 14.49 13.91 9.80
C GLU A 47 14.90 13.23 8.49
N VAL A 48 14.75 13.96 7.39
CA VAL A 48 15.29 13.62 6.06
C VAL A 48 16.07 14.83 5.54
N LYS A 49 16.95 14.62 4.56
CA LYS A 49 17.78 15.68 4.02
C LYS A 49 16.96 16.80 3.39
N ASP A 50 15.90 16.42 2.66
CA ASP A 50 15.05 17.36 1.92
C ASP A 50 13.70 16.74 1.57
N THR A 51 12.69 17.61 1.38
CA THR A 51 11.38 17.25 0.80
C THR A 51 11.03 18.25 -0.28
N LYS A 52 10.53 17.75 -1.43
CA LYS A 52 10.15 18.62 -2.55
C LYS A 52 8.85 18.15 -3.18
N ASP A 53 7.91 19.06 -3.34
CA ASP A 53 6.63 18.77 -4.00
C ASP A 53 6.76 18.96 -5.51
N TYR A 54 6.11 18.04 -6.26
CA TYR A 54 5.95 18.04 -7.69
C TYR A 54 4.46 17.89 -8.03
N TYR A 55 4.06 18.34 -9.19
CA TYR A 55 2.70 18.24 -9.69
C TYR A 55 2.72 17.57 -11.05
N LEU A 56 1.94 16.51 -11.18
CA LEU A 56 1.76 15.77 -12.42
C LEU A 56 0.42 16.17 -13.03
N GLU A 57 0.47 16.86 -14.18
CA GLU A 57 -0.73 17.24 -14.92
C GLU A 57 -1.09 16.13 -15.92
N HIS A 58 -2.25 15.51 -15.77
CA HIS A 58 -2.77 14.56 -16.74
C HIS A 58 -4.30 14.43 -16.64
N HIS A 59 -4.97 14.13 -17.76
CA HIS A 59 -6.42 13.91 -17.83
C HIS A 59 -7.27 14.97 -17.07
N ASN A 60 -6.92 16.26 -17.19
CA ASN A 60 -7.54 17.38 -16.48
C ASN A 60 -7.46 17.29 -14.94
N ALA A 61 -6.48 16.57 -14.42
CA ALA A 61 -6.18 16.47 -13.00
C ALA A 61 -4.74 16.89 -12.73
N SER A 62 -4.52 17.49 -11.56
CA SER A 62 -3.20 17.79 -11.03
C SER A 62 -2.95 16.87 -9.84
N VAL A 63 -2.04 15.92 -9.97
CA VAL A 63 -1.68 14.96 -8.93
C VAL A 63 -0.43 15.46 -8.23
N ARG A 64 -0.56 15.80 -6.95
CA ARG A 64 0.58 16.19 -6.12
C ARG A 64 1.41 14.98 -5.75
N MET A 65 2.73 15.13 -5.81
CA MET A 65 3.68 14.13 -5.39
C MET A 65 4.75 14.79 -4.52
N ARG A 66 5.16 14.12 -3.44
CA ARG A 66 6.26 14.61 -2.58
C ARG A 66 7.44 13.66 -2.64
N LEU A 67 8.59 14.19 -3.04
CA LEU A 67 9.87 13.50 -3.00
C LEU A 67 10.54 13.74 -1.65
N TYR A 68 10.93 12.66 -0.99
CA TYR A 68 11.72 12.65 0.25
C TYR A 68 13.12 12.18 -0.09
N SER A 69 14.14 12.92 0.31
CA SER A 69 15.55 12.56 0.14
C SER A 69 16.13 12.12 1.49
N PRO A 70 16.66 10.89 1.63
CA PRO A 70 17.30 10.47 2.88
C PRO A 70 18.59 11.24 3.16
N GLY A 71 19.12 11.13 4.38
CA GLY A 71 20.39 11.73 4.76
C GLY A 71 21.63 11.13 4.07
N VAL A 72 21.47 10.04 3.33
CA VAL A 72 22.55 9.37 2.59
C VAL A 72 22.41 9.65 1.09
N GLU A 73 23.54 9.71 0.39
CA GLU A 73 23.56 9.85 -1.06
C GLU A 73 23.00 8.57 -1.72
N THR A 74 22.07 8.73 -2.66
CA THR A 74 21.42 7.62 -3.34
C THR A 74 20.85 8.04 -4.70
N ASP A 75 20.87 7.10 -5.63
CA ASP A 75 20.28 7.19 -6.96
C ASP A 75 19.09 6.24 -7.12
N SER A 76 18.62 5.62 -6.03
CA SER A 76 17.45 4.74 -6.04
C SER A 76 16.17 5.46 -5.61
N LEU A 77 15.03 4.99 -6.11
CA LEU A 77 13.71 5.55 -5.85
C LEU A 77 12.71 4.46 -5.46
N ILE A 78 11.87 4.77 -4.48
CA ILE A 78 10.67 4.03 -4.16
C ILE A 78 9.49 4.96 -4.40
N ILE A 79 8.58 4.60 -5.31
CA ILE A 79 7.31 5.30 -5.47
C ILE A 79 6.32 4.64 -4.53
N TYR A 80 5.71 5.41 -3.64
CA TYR A 80 4.84 4.90 -2.58
C TYR A 80 3.39 5.35 -2.81
N TYR A 81 2.49 4.39 -2.87
CA TYR A 81 1.05 4.56 -2.94
C TYR A 81 0.45 4.24 -1.57
N HIS A 82 -0.18 5.23 -0.96
CA HIS A 82 -0.73 5.08 0.39
C HIS A 82 -1.98 4.19 0.45
N GLY A 83 -2.27 3.64 1.62
CA GLY A 83 -3.52 2.94 1.90
C GLY A 83 -4.71 3.88 2.12
N GLY A 84 -5.84 3.31 2.58
CA GLY A 84 -7.04 4.10 2.89
C GLY A 84 -8.26 3.75 2.04
N GLY A 85 -8.35 2.50 1.54
CA GLY A 85 -9.54 1.99 0.85
C GLY A 85 -9.92 2.75 -0.41
N PHE A 86 -8.99 3.47 -1.03
CA PHE A 86 -9.19 4.39 -2.18
C PHE A 86 -10.06 5.62 -1.86
N ILE A 87 -10.46 5.83 -0.60
CA ILE A 87 -11.40 6.88 -0.19
C ILE A 87 -10.82 7.87 0.81
N PHE A 88 -9.72 7.55 1.47
CA PHE A 88 -8.97 8.46 2.35
C PHE A 88 -7.47 8.25 2.25
N GLY A 89 -6.70 9.13 2.88
CA GLY A 89 -5.24 9.17 2.81
C GLY A 89 -4.78 10.38 2.01
N ASP A 90 -3.63 10.91 2.38
CA ASP A 90 -2.94 12.01 1.71
C ASP A 90 -1.45 11.99 2.08
N ILE A 91 -0.67 12.86 1.46
CA ILE A 91 0.77 13.01 1.73
C ILE A 91 1.02 13.36 3.19
N GLU A 92 0.21 14.20 3.81
CA GLU A 92 0.37 14.65 5.19
C GLU A 92 0.11 13.53 6.20
N LEU A 93 -0.86 12.65 5.93
CA LEU A 93 -1.14 11.49 6.77
C LEU A 93 0.00 10.48 6.73
N TYR A 94 0.61 10.28 5.57
CA TYR A 94 1.69 9.34 5.34
C TYR A 94 3.10 9.95 5.41
N ASP A 95 3.24 11.24 5.75
CA ASP A 95 4.52 11.96 5.74
C ASP A 95 5.60 11.24 6.55
N ASN A 96 5.33 10.89 7.82
CA ASN A 96 6.32 10.22 8.66
C ASN A 96 6.63 8.78 8.20
N ILE A 97 5.65 8.06 7.66
CA ILE A 97 5.87 6.74 7.06
C ILE A 97 6.83 6.85 5.89
N CYS A 98 6.65 7.82 4.99
CA CYS A 98 7.53 8.03 3.84
C CYS A 98 8.96 8.45 4.26
N ARG A 99 9.09 9.25 5.32
CA ARG A 99 10.41 9.58 5.92
C ARG A 99 11.12 8.34 6.47
N LYS A 100 10.40 7.51 7.24
CA LYS A 100 10.90 6.22 7.73
C LYS A 100 11.33 5.33 6.56
N ILE A 101 10.52 5.20 5.52
CA ILE A 101 10.86 4.43 4.32
C ILE A 101 12.16 4.94 3.70
N ALA A 102 12.27 6.24 3.48
CA ALA A 102 13.47 6.84 2.88
C ALA A 102 14.74 6.52 3.67
N ASN A 103 14.68 6.67 4.99
CA ASN A 103 15.82 6.41 5.88
C ASN A 103 16.15 4.91 5.97
N ARG A 104 15.16 4.03 6.13
CA ARG A 104 15.38 2.58 6.26
C ARG A 104 15.87 1.94 4.98
N ALA A 105 15.35 2.38 3.83
CA ALA A 105 15.80 1.90 2.53
C ALA A 105 17.12 2.55 2.06
N GLY A 106 17.45 3.72 2.59
CA GLY A 106 18.53 4.57 2.03
C GLY A 106 18.25 4.89 0.56
N SER A 107 16.99 5.18 0.24
CA SER A 107 16.48 5.47 -1.10
C SER A 107 15.59 6.70 -1.05
N LYS A 108 15.51 7.45 -2.16
CA LYS A 108 14.49 8.49 -2.28
C LYS A 108 13.11 7.85 -2.26
N VAL A 109 12.10 8.58 -1.76
CA VAL A 109 10.70 8.13 -1.77
C VAL A 109 9.85 9.20 -2.46
N LEU A 110 9.05 8.80 -3.43
CA LEU A 110 8.04 9.64 -4.07
C LEU A 110 6.66 9.20 -3.60
N SER A 111 6.07 9.94 -2.67
CA SER A 111 4.68 9.74 -2.23
C SER A 111 3.72 10.35 -3.23
N VAL A 112 2.68 9.61 -3.62
CA VAL A 112 1.72 10.03 -4.65
C VAL A 112 0.36 10.27 -4.01
N GLU A 113 -0.17 11.49 -4.14
CA GLU A 113 -1.51 11.87 -3.69
C GLU A 113 -2.52 11.61 -4.82
N TYR A 114 -2.77 10.33 -5.08
CA TYR A 114 -3.71 9.91 -6.13
C TYR A 114 -5.15 10.33 -5.80
N ARG A 115 -5.97 10.55 -6.82
CA ARG A 115 -7.37 10.95 -6.68
C ARG A 115 -8.20 9.91 -5.98
N LEU A 116 -8.97 10.36 -5.00
CA LEU A 116 -9.81 9.52 -4.15
C LEU A 116 -11.26 9.44 -4.64
N ALA A 117 -11.90 8.33 -4.33
CA ALA A 117 -13.34 8.16 -4.44
C ALA A 117 -14.05 8.71 -3.17
N PRO A 118 -15.34 9.06 -3.24
CA PRO A 118 -16.25 8.89 -4.40
C PRO A 118 -16.13 9.96 -5.47
N GLU A 119 -15.35 11.03 -5.25
CA GLU A 119 -15.19 12.13 -6.19
C GLU A 119 -14.57 11.65 -7.52
N ASN A 120 -13.62 10.71 -7.42
CA ASN A 120 -12.93 10.13 -8.57
C ASN A 120 -12.92 8.60 -8.47
N LYS A 121 -13.96 7.99 -8.99
CA LYS A 121 -14.14 6.54 -8.93
C LYS A 121 -13.14 5.79 -9.82
N PHE A 122 -13.05 4.48 -9.62
CA PHE A 122 -12.24 3.58 -10.46
C PHE A 122 -12.45 3.91 -11.96
N PRO A 123 -11.40 3.96 -12.79
CA PRO A 123 -10.01 3.62 -12.49
C PRO A 123 -9.09 4.83 -12.18
N ALA A 124 -9.62 6.00 -11.74
CA ALA A 124 -8.84 7.24 -11.62
C ALA A 124 -7.54 7.06 -10.79
N ALA A 125 -7.59 6.41 -9.62
CA ALA A 125 -6.42 6.18 -8.79
C ALA A 125 -5.36 5.30 -9.51
N VAL A 126 -5.79 4.30 -10.26
CA VAL A 126 -4.88 3.43 -11.04
C VAL A 126 -4.17 4.23 -12.14
N GLU A 127 -4.90 5.14 -12.79
CA GLU A 127 -4.36 6.01 -13.83
C GLU A 127 -3.33 6.98 -13.25
N ASP A 128 -3.65 7.63 -12.13
CA ASP A 128 -2.74 8.56 -11.46
C ASP A 128 -1.44 7.85 -11.03
N CYS A 129 -1.54 6.67 -10.44
CA CYS A 129 -0.38 5.89 -10.02
C CYS A 129 0.46 5.40 -11.21
N TYR A 130 -0.17 4.98 -12.30
CA TYR A 130 0.52 4.58 -13.51
C TYR A 130 1.26 5.77 -14.15
N GLU A 131 0.61 6.92 -14.29
CA GLU A 131 1.23 8.12 -14.86
C GLU A 131 2.32 8.68 -13.94
N SER A 132 2.18 8.58 -12.61
CA SER A 132 3.24 8.96 -11.66
C SER A 132 4.50 8.10 -11.82
N TYR A 133 4.34 6.79 -12.09
CA TYR A 133 5.46 5.92 -12.39
C TYR A 133 6.18 6.32 -13.69
N LYS A 134 5.43 6.62 -14.75
CA LYS A 134 6.01 7.10 -16.02
C LYS A 134 6.75 8.41 -15.79
N TRP A 135 6.08 9.37 -15.13
CA TRP A 135 6.70 10.66 -14.81
C TRP A 135 8.03 10.49 -14.06
N ALA A 136 8.06 9.62 -13.06
CA ALA A 136 9.26 9.39 -12.29
C ALA A 136 10.42 8.81 -13.14
N ARG A 137 10.11 7.93 -14.10
CA ARG A 137 11.11 7.41 -15.05
C ARG A 137 11.59 8.45 -16.04
N ASP A 138 10.66 9.22 -16.60
CA ASP A 138 10.96 10.24 -17.62
C ASP A 138 11.74 11.42 -17.01
N ASN A 139 11.56 11.68 -15.72
CA ASN A 139 12.26 12.72 -14.97
C ASN A 139 13.38 12.19 -14.07
N ALA A 140 13.79 10.92 -14.22
CA ALA A 140 14.73 10.26 -13.31
C ALA A 140 16.04 11.04 -13.15
N GLU A 141 16.63 11.51 -14.24
CA GLU A 141 17.85 12.33 -14.24
C GLU A 141 17.64 13.64 -13.46
N ASN A 142 16.52 14.34 -13.69
CA ASN A 142 16.21 15.62 -13.05
C ASN A 142 16.02 15.50 -11.53
N ILE A 143 15.59 14.34 -11.04
CA ILE A 143 15.43 14.05 -9.62
C ILE A 143 16.61 13.25 -9.03
N GLY A 144 17.67 13.06 -9.82
CA GLY A 144 18.91 12.38 -9.40
C GLY A 144 18.67 10.89 -9.08
N VAL A 145 17.98 10.17 -9.97
CA VAL A 145 17.61 8.75 -9.86
C VAL A 145 18.11 7.98 -11.08
N ASP A 146 18.63 6.77 -10.87
CA ASP A 146 18.85 5.81 -11.94
C ASP A 146 17.49 5.14 -12.29
N PRO A 147 16.98 5.29 -13.53
CA PRO A 147 15.70 4.71 -13.91
C PRO A 147 15.66 3.17 -13.83
N LYS A 148 16.81 2.52 -13.67
CA LYS A 148 16.91 1.07 -13.43
C LYS A 148 16.74 0.70 -11.94
N LYS A 149 16.81 1.67 -11.04
CA LYS A 149 16.75 1.49 -9.58
C LYS A 149 15.44 2.06 -9.00
N ILE A 150 14.33 1.81 -9.68
CA ILE A 150 13.00 2.24 -9.24
C ILE A 150 12.21 1.02 -8.74
N ALA A 151 11.73 1.09 -7.50
CA ALA A 151 10.70 0.22 -6.95
C ALA A 151 9.37 0.97 -6.86
N ILE A 152 8.28 0.22 -6.86
CA ILE A 152 6.98 0.73 -6.46
C ILE A 152 6.48 -0.05 -5.25
N GLY A 153 5.75 0.60 -4.35
CA GLY A 153 5.22 -0.08 -3.18
C GLY A 153 4.07 0.68 -2.54
N GLY A 154 3.33 -0.01 -1.68
CA GLY A 154 2.22 0.56 -0.96
C GLY A 154 1.58 -0.42 -0.01
N ASP A 155 0.62 0.08 0.75
CA ASP A 155 -0.09 -0.66 1.78
C ASP A 155 -1.60 -0.71 1.50
N SER A 156 -2.27 -1.83 1.79
CA SER A 156 -3.73 -1.99 1.64
C SER A 156 -4.19 -1.65 0.20
N ALA A 157 -5.00 -0.60 0.03
CA ALA A 157 -5.38 -0.04 -1.28
C ALA A 157 -4.14 0.39 -2.10
N GLY A 158 -3.10 0.94 -1.47
CA GLY A 158 -1.82 1.26 -2.11
C GLY A 158 -1.06 0.01 -2.56
N GLY A 159 -1.17 -1.08 -1.81
CA GLY A 159 -0.69 -2.40 -2.24
C GLY A 159 -1.44 -2.94 -3.47
N ASN A 160 -2.76 -2.70 -3.54
CA ASN A 160 -3.54 -2.96 -4.75
C ASN A 160 -3.03 -2.14 -5.93
N LEU A 161 -2.90 -0.81 -5.75
CA LEU A 161 -2.40 0.09 -6.80
C LEU A 161 -1.01 -0.31 -7.28
N THR A 162 -0.14 -0.77 -6.37
CA THR A 162 1.18 -1.32 -6.71
C THR A 162 1.08 -2.49 -7.67
N ALA A 163 0.27 -3.50 -7.35
CA ALA A 163 0.05 -4.65 -8.23
C ALA A 163 -0.61 -4.23 -9.55
N SER A 164 -1.66 -3.40 -9.50
CA SER A 164 -2.41 -2.93 -10.68
C SER A 164 -1.53 -2.14 -11.65
N VAL A 165 -0.65 -1.29 -11.14
CA VAL A 165 0.31 -0.52 -11.95
C VAL A 165 1.29 -1.47 -12.67
N THR A 166 1.81 -2.52 -12.02
CA THR A 166 2.68 -3.48 -12.70
C THR A 166 1.96 -4.21 -13.84
N LEU A 167 0.68 -4.55 -13.66
CA LEU A 167 -0.14 -5.15 -14.73
C LEU A 167 -0.37 -4.15 -15.87
N LYS A 168 -0.71 -2.90 -15.57
CA LYS A 168 -0.91 -1.86 -16.58
C LYS A 168 0.37 -1.56 -17.37
N ILE A 169 1.53 -1.59 -16.70
CA ILE A 169 2.84 -1.48 -17.33
C ILE A 169 3.08 -2.65 -18.29
N LYS A 170 2.76 -3.88 -17.88
CA LYS A 170 2.88 -5.07 -18.70
C LYS A 170 2.01 -4.96 -19.96
N ASP A 171 0.74 -4.59 -19.82
CA ASP A 171 -0.20 -4.46 -20.93
C ASP A 171 0.20 -3.35 -21.92
N SER A 172 0.73 -2.24 -21.40
CA SER A 172 1.24 -1.14 -22.22
C SER A 172 2.62 -1.41 -22.83
N LYS A 173 3.24 -2.54 -22.49
CA LYS A 173 4.61 -2.91 -22.89
C LYS A 173 5.65 -1.85 -22.50
N TYR A 174 5.38 -1.14 -21.40
CA TYR A 174 6.34 -0.18 -20.87
C TYR A 174 7.36 -0.90 -19.96
N ILE A 175 8.42 -0.21 -19.56
CA ILE A 175 9.51 -0.81 -18.78
C ILE A 175 9.05 -1.01 -17.33
N GLN A 176 9.11 -2.24 -16.82
CA GLN A 176 8.75 -2.59 -15.45
C GLN A 176 9.68 -1.93 -14.40
N PRO A 177 9.18 -1.65 -13.20
CA PRO A 177 10.03 -1.34 -12.07
C PRO A 177 10.92 -2.55 -11.71
N LYS A 178 11.99 -2.30 -10.97
CA LYS A 178 12.89 -3.37 -10.51
C LYS A 178 12.24 -4.27 -9.46
N LEU A 179 11.36 -3.70 -8.63
CA LEU A 179 10.76 -4.38 -7.49
C LEU A 179 9.36 -3.82 -7.21
N GLN A 180 8.45 -4.68 -6.75
CA GLN A 180 7.16 -4.32 -6.16
C GLN A 180 7.10 -4.75 -4.70
N VAL A 181 6.61 -3.87 -3.80
CA VAL A 181 6.52 -4.12 -2.35
C VAL A 181 5.08 -3.89 -1.89
N LEU A 182 4.42 -4.96 -1.45
CA LEU A 182 3.00 -4.93 -1.11
C LEU A 182 2.80 -5.27 0.37
N PHE A 183 2.30 -4.32 1.14
CA PHE A 183 1.91 -4.56 2.53
C PHE A 183 0.40 -4.83 2.61
N TYR A 184 0.03 -5.98 3.17
CA TYR A 184 -1.36 -6.43 3.36
C TYR A 184 -2.30 -5.97 2.22
N PRO A 185 -1.98 -6.30 0.96
CA PRO A 185 -2.65 -5.71 -0.19
C PRO A 185 -4.09 -6.21 -0.34
N ALA A 186 -5.00 -5.31 -0.76
CA ALA A 186 -6.34 -5.68 -1.23
C ALA A 186 -6.25 -6.08 -2.71
N LEU A 187 -6.37 -7.36 -3.06
CA LEU A 187 -6.08 -7.84 -4.42
C LEU A 187 -7.28 -8.38 -5.19
N GLY A 188 -8.48 -8.15 -4.69
CA GLY A 188 -9.70 -8.55 -5.40
C GLY A 188 -10.89 -8.76 -4.51
N ALA A 189 -12.01 -9.10 -5.14
CA ALA A 189 -13.22 -9.51 -4.44
C ALA A 189 -13.00 -10.92 -3.88
N ASP A 190 -13.02 -11.01 -2.56
CA ASP A 190 -12.98 -12.26 -1.83
C ASP A 190 -14.21 -12.32 -0.93
N PHE A 191 -15.03 -13.35 -1.15
CA PHE A 191 -16.27 -13.53 -0.40
C PHE A 191 -16.23 -14.73 0.54
N PHE A 192 -15.20 -15.59 0.46
CA PHE A 192 -15.23 -16.92 1.06
C PHE A 192 -13.92 -17.36 1.72
N SER A 193 -12.87 -16.52 1.73
CA SER A 193 -11.60 -16.91 2.34
C SER A 193 -11.75 -17.17 3.84
N GLU A 194 -10.84 -17.98 4.37
CA GLU A 194 -10.77 -18.25 5.80
C GLU A 194 -10.46 -16.99 6.59
N SER A 195 -9.52 -16.19 6.10
CA SER A 195 -9.14 -14.92 6.75
C SER A 195 -10.29 -13.93 6.82
N LEU A 196 -11.12 -13.81 5.76
CA LEU A 196 -12.30 -12.95 5.81
C LEU A 196 -13.32 -13.43 6.83
N ARG A 197 -13.54 -14.76 6.93
CA ARG A 197 -14.45 -15.34 7.90
C ARG A 197 -13.97 -15.18 9.36
N GLU A 198 -12.66 -15.29 9.57
CA GLU A 198 -12.07 -15.24 10.92
C GLU A 198 -11.84 -13.81 11.42
N TYR A 199 -11.45 -12.88 10.52
CA TYR A 199 -10.98 -11.54 10.87
C TYR A 199 -11.83 -10.42 10.28
N GLY A 200 -12.92 -10.73 9.63
CA GLY A 200 -13.83 -9.74 9.03
C GLY A 200 -14.60 -8.87 10.04
N GLU A 201 -14.48 -9.15 11.34
CA GLU A 201 -15.06 -8.36 12.43
C GLU A 201 -14.11 -8.31 13.63
N GLY A 202 -14.02 -7.13 14.27
CA GLY A 202 -13.26 -6.97 15.52
C GLY A 202 -11.74 -6.80 15.37
N TYR A 203 -11.20 -6.79 14.15
CA TYR A 203 -9.75 -6.73 13.88
C TYR A 203 -9.35 -5.49 13.07
N PHE A 204 -9.92 -4.34 13.36
CA PHE A 204 -9.68 -3.04 12.74
C PHE A 204 -10.37 -2.87 11.39
N LEU A 205 -9.95 -3.59 10.34
CA LEU A 205 -10.66 -3.61 9.06
C LEU A 205 -11.80 -4.61 9.13
N THR A 206 -13.03 -4.14 8.85
CA THR A 206 -14.21 -5.00 8.85
C THR A 206 -14.67 -5.32 7.43
N LYS A 207 -15.39 -6.45 7.27
CA LYS A 207 -16.06 -6.79 6.00
C LYS A 207 -17.01 -5.68 5.57
N LYS A 208 -17.75 -5.08 6.52
CA LYS A 208 -18.70 -4.00 6.23
C LYS A 208 -17.97 -2.75 5.69
N GLN A 209 -16.80 -2.41 6.24
CA GLN A 209 -15.97 -1.32 5.70
C GLN A 209 -15.49 -1.63 4.29
N MET A 210 -15.02 -2.86 4.04
CA MET A 210 -14.59 -3.27 2.71
C MET A 210 -15.72 -3.16 1.68
N ASP A 211 -16.93 -3.58 2.02
CA ASP A 211 -18.11 -3.46 1.18
C ASP A 211 -18.46 -1.97 0.92
N ASN A 212 -18.41 -1.12 1.95
CA ASN A 212 -18.64 0.32 1.82
C ASN A 212 -17.59 1.00 0.93
N PHE A 213 -16.31 0.67 1.08
CA PHE A 213 -15.23 1.21 0.25
C PHE A 213 -15.42 0.81 -1.22
N GLY A 214 -15.78 -0.44 -1.49
CA GLY A 214 -16.12 -0.91 -2.83
C GLY A 214 -17.28 -0.13 -3.44
N ASN A 215 -18.38 0.07 -2.72
CA ASN A 215 -19.54 0.83 -3.17
C ASN A 215 -19.21 2.30 -3.53
N LEU A 216 -18.29 2.91 -2.79
CA LEU A 216 -17.82 4.27 -3.06
C LEU A 216 -16.86 4.31 -4.25
N TYR A 217 -15.98 3.29 -4.38
CA TYR A 217 -14.92 3.27 -5.38
C TYR A 217 -15.40 2.86 -6.78
N PHE A 218 -16.31 1.90 -6.89
CA PHE A 218 -16.78 1.41 -8.18
C PHE A 218 -17.82 2.32 -8.82
N LYS A 219 -17.76 2.45 -10.17
CA LYS A 219 -18.82 3.01 -10.99
C LYS A 219 -19.94 2.00 -11.19
N HIS A 220 -19.54 0.74 -11.43
CA HIS A 220 -20.43 -0.40 -11.67
C HIS A 220 -19.96 -1.62 -10.87
N PRO A 221 -20.86 -2.51 -10.44
CA PRO A 221 -20.47 -3.73 -9.72
C PRO A 221 -19.45 -4.61 -10.49
N ALA A 222 -19.48 -4.58 -11.81
CA ALA A 222 -18.53 -5.30 -12.66
C ALA A 222 -17.09 -4.82 -12.52
N ASP A 223 -16.86 -3.60 -12.03
CA ASP A 223 -15.51 -3.07 -11.78
C ASP A 223 -14.75 -3.93 -10.74
N ALA A 224 -15.49 -4.59 -9.83
CA ALA A 224 -14.89 -5.51 -8.85
C ALA A 224 -14.20 -6.73 -9.50
N LEU A 225 -14.53 -7.05 -10.75
CA LEU A 225 -13.90 -8.13 -11.51
C LEU A 225 -12.85 -7.64 -12.50
N ASN A 226 -12.64 -6.32 -12.59
CA ASN A 226 -11.62 -5.77 -13.47
C ASN A 226 -10.22 -6.11 -12.92
N PRO A 227 -9.30 -6.70 -13.73
CA PRO A 227 -7.97 -7.08 -13.25
C PRO A 227 -7.11 -5.94 -12.68
N TYR A 228 -7.39 -4.69 -13.03
CA TYR A 228 -6.71 -3.53 -12.43
C TYR A 228 -7.28 -3.12 -11.07
N PHE A 229 -8.41 -3.68 -10.65
CA PHE A 229 -8.86 -3.65 -9.26
C PHE A 229 -8.60 -4.99 -8.56
N ALA A 230 -8.79 -6.09 -9.27
CA ALA A 230 -8.62 -7.45 -8.77
C ALA A 230 -7.39 -8.13 -9.42
N PRO A 231 -6.15 -7.73 -9.09
CA PRO A 231 -4.93 -8.33 -9.65
C PRO A 231 -4.86 -9.84 -9.49
N ILE A 232 -5.54 -10.39 -8.49
CA ILE A 232 -5.67 -11.83 -8.30
C ILE A 232 -6.39 -12.54 -9.45
N LEU A 233 -7.16 -11.83 -10.27
CA LEU A 233 -7.89 -12.39 -11.42
C LEU A 233 -7.11 -12.27 -12.73
N TYR A 234 -5.96 -11.57 -12.74
CA TYR A 234 -5.19 -11.39 -13.97
C TYR A 234 -4.61 -12.74 -14.43
N SER A 235 -4.81 -13.10 -15.69
CA SER A 235 -4.55 -14.47 -16.19
C SER A 235 -3.08 -14.85 -16.24
N ASP A 236 -2.20 -13.93 -16.67
CA ASP A 236 -0.77 -14.17 -16.88
C ASP A 236 0.12 -13.23 -16.07
N LEU A 237 0.61 -13.71 -14.93
CA LEU A 237 1.52 -12.95 -14.05
C LEU A 237 3.01 -13.09 -14.41
N SER A 238 3.36 -13.77 -15.50
CA SER A 238 4.76 -13.89 -15.93
C SER A 238 5.39 -12.53 -16.25
N ASN A 239 6.71 -12.44 -16.14
CA ASN A 239 7.48 -11.21 -16.46
C ASN A 239 7.07 -9.96 -15.66
N LEU A 240 6.39 -10.12 -14.53
CA LEU A 240 6.22 -9.06 -13.55
C LEU A 240 7.52 -8.87 -12.74
N PRO A 241 7.72 -7.69 -12.12
CA PRO A 241 8.90 -7.45 -11.31
C PRO A 241 8.95 -8.35 -10.08
N GLU A 242 10.14 -8.62 -9.57
CA GLU A 242 10.32 -9.28 -8.28
C GLU A 242 9.40 -8.66 -7.23
N ALA A 243 8.80 -9.48 -6.35
CA ALA A 243 7.83 -9.03 -5.37
C ALA A 243 8.26 -9.33 -3.93
N ILE A 244 8.01 -8.38 -3.03
CA ILE A 244 8.00 -8.59 -1.58
C ILE A 244 6.57 -8.37 -1.12
N ILE A 245 5.94 -9.41 -0.55
CA ILE A 245 4.55 -9.37 -0.09
C ILE A 245 4.52 -9.64 1.41
N ILE A 246 3.94 -8.70 2.16
CA ILE A 246 3.79 -8.79 3.60
C ILE A 246 2.30 -8.88 3.90
N THR A 247 1.88 -9.95 4.58
CA THR A 247 0.51 -10.10 5.08
C THR A 247 0.48 -9.95 6.60
N ALA A 248 -0.60 -9.43 7.15
CA ALA A 248 -0.82 -9.46 8.60
C ALA A 248 -1.55 -10.75 8.97
N GLU A 249 -1.18 -11.33 10.13
CA GLU A 249 -1.74 -12.62 10.56
C GLU A 249 -3.25 -12.54 10.79
N SER A 250 -3.70 -11.48 11.49
CA SER A 250 -5.09 -11.25 11.85
C SER A 250 -5.73 -10.18 10.95
N ASP A 251 -5.83 -10.49 9.66
CA ASP A 251 -6.28 -9.55 8.62
C ASP A 251 -7.26 -10.25 7.66
N PRO A 252 -8.45 -9.68 7.40
CA PRO A 252 -9.39 -10.24 6.43
C PRO A 252 -8.79 -10.37 5.02
N LEU A 253 -7.77 -9.59 4.66
CA LEU A 253 -7.11 -9.61 3.35
C LEU A 253 -5.92 -10.57 3.27
N ARG A 254 -5.56 -11.26 4.36
CA ARG A 254 -4.38 -12.14 4.43
C ARG A 254 -4.34 -13.15 3.28
N ASP A 255 -5.43 -13.88 3.09
CA ASP A 255 -5.47 -14.99 2.14
C ASP A 255 -5.41 -14.51 0.68
N GLN A 256 -5.88 -13.30 0.38
CA GLN A 256 -5.69 -12.67 -0.93
C GLN A 256 -4.21 -12.42 -1.23
N GLY A 257 -3.49 -11.83 -0.27
CA GLY A 257 -2.05 -11.56 -0.40
C GLY A 257 -1.25 -12.83 -0.61
N GLU A 258 -1.55 -13.89 0.15
CA GLU A 258 -0.84 -15.17 0.06
C GLU A 258 -1.19 -15.96 -1.21
N THR A 259 -2.43 -15.86 -1.67
CA THR A 259 -2.83 -16.44 -2.96
C THR A 259 -2.12 -15.74 -4.11
N TYR A 260 -2.00 -14.42 -4.09
CA TYR A 260 -1.29 -13.67 -5.12
C TYR A 260 0.21 -14.00 -5.12
N LEU A 261 0.82 -14.12 -3.92
CA LEU A 261 2.19 -14.57 -3.77
C LEU A 261 2.41 -15.93 -4.44
N LYS A 262 1.53 -16.90 -4.16
CA LYS A 262 1.60 -18.22 -4.78
C LYS A 262 1.47 -18.14 -6.30
N ARG A 263 0.56 -17.34 -6.82
CA ARG A 263 0.37 -17.16 -8.26
C ARG A 263 1.58 -16.52 -8.95
N LEU A 264 2.25 -15.56 -8.30
CA LEU A 264 3.51 -15.00 -8.81
C LEU A 264 4.61 -16.05 -8.84
N TYR A 265 4.74 -16.85 -7.78
CA TYR A 265 5.71 -17.95 -7.72
C TYR A 265 5.46 -18.98 -8.83
N ASP A 266 4.21 -19.39 -9.03
CA ASP A 266 3.81 -20.34 -10.09
C ASP A 266 4.08 -19.77 -11.50
N ALA A 267 4.08 -18.44 -11.65
CA ALA A 267 4.44 -17.74 -12.88
C ALA A 267 5.95 -17.47 -13.06
N ASN A 268 6.80 -18.08 -12.23
CA ASN A 268 8.27 -17.90 -12.20
C ASN A 268 8.71 -16.45 -11.92
N VAL A 269 7.91 -15.65 -11.22
CA VAL A 269 8.33 -14.35 -10.69
C VAL A 269 9.04 -14.56 -9.35
N PRO A 270 10.24 -14.00 -9.13
CA PRO A 270 10.89 -14.07 -7.82
C PRO A 270 10.03 -13.39 -6.75
N VAL A 271 9.75 -14.10 -5.65
CA VAL A 271 8.90 -13.58 -4.58
C VAL A 271 9.52 -13.83 -3.21
N THR A 272 9.30 -12.87 -2.30
CA THR A 272 9.56 -12.99 -0.87
C THR A 272 8.25 -12.77 -0.13
N GLY A 273 7.76 -13.76 0.61
CA GLY A 273 6.53 -13.67 1.42
C GLY A 273 6.84 -13.58 2.90
N ILE A 274 6.16 -12.70 3.62
CA ILE A 274 6.28 -12.53 5.07
C ILE A 274 4.89 -12.45 5.67
N ARG A 275 4.49 -13.44 6.50
CA ARG A 275 3.32 -13.29 7.36
C ARG A 275 3.75 -12.64 8.67
N ALA A 276 3.28 -11.44 8.91
CA ALA A 276 3.58 -10.64 10.10
C ALA A 276 2.73 -11.15 11.28
N LYS A 277 3.37 -11.96 12.14
CA LYS A 277 2.70 -12.60 13.28
C LYS A 277 2.24 -11.58 14.31
N GLY A 278 1.02 -11.75 14.81
CA GLY A 278 0.41 -10.85 15.80
C GLY A 278 -0.05 -9.51 15.24
N MET A 279 0.13 -9.25 13.94
CA MET A 279 -0.27 -8.00 13.31
C MET A 279 -1.70 -8.06 12.79
N ILE A 280 -2.36 -6.88 12.80
CA ILE A 280 -3.69 -6.62 12.21
C ILE A 280 -3.54 -5.85 10.91
N HIS A 281 -4.62 -5.72 10.13
CA HIS A 281 -4.64 -4.84 8.96
C HIS A 281 -4.19 -3.42 9.32
N GLY A 282 -3.45 -2.76 8.43
CA GLY A 282 -3.02 -1.37 8.63
C GLY A 282 -1.94 -1.17 9.69
N PHE A 283 -1.26 -2.21 10.15
CA PHE A 283 -0.27 -2.14 11.23
C PHE A 283 0.86 -1.12 10.99
N LEU A 284 1.18 -0.79 9.74
CA LEU A 284 2.19 0.24 9.43
C LEU A 284 1.83 1.61 10.02
N SER A 285 0.54 1.95 10.05
CA SER A 285 0.07 3.23 10.62
C SER A 285 0.31 3.33 12.13
N PHE A 286 0.60 2.21 12.77
CA PHE A 286 0.85 2.12 14.21
C PHE A 286 2.34 1.88 14.54
N SER A 287 3.24 1.98 13.56
CA SER A 287 4.66 1.72 13.75
C SER A 287 5.31 2.59 14.85
N GLY A 288 4.80 3.80 15.09
CA GLY A 288 5.29 4.67 16.15
C GLY A 288 4.93 4.23 17.58
N ILE A 289 3.97 3.34 17.74
CA ILE A 289 3.49 2.87 19.07
C ILE A 289 3.49 1.35 19.21
N VAL A 290 3.68 0.61 18.13
CA VAL A 290 3.77 -0.86 18.13
C VAL A 290 5.18 -1.26 17.65
N PRO A 291 6.10 -1.63 18.57
CA PRO A 291 7.50 -1.93 18.22
C PRO A 291 7.66 -3.04 17.19
N ALA A 292 6.79 -4.06 17.22
CA ALA A 292 6.83 -5.14 16.23
C ALA A 292 6.49 -4.65 14.82
N ALA A 293 5.54 -3.70 14.68
CA ALA A 293 5.22 -3.07 13.41
C ALA A 293 6.39 -2.24 12.88
N GLU A 294 7.08 -1.46 13.73
CA GLU A 294 8.27 -0.71 13.36
C GLU A 294 9.41 -1.63 12.90
N ASN A 295 9.62 -2.75 13.58
CA ASN A 295 10.65 -3.72 13.20
C ASN A 295 10.38 -4.33 11.82
N ILE A 296 9.12 -4.67 11.52
CA ILE A 296 8.71 -5.21 10.21
C ILE A 296 8.90 -4.14 9.12
N LEU A 297 8.47 -2.90 9.37
CA LEU A 297 8.67 -1.77 8.45
C LEU A 297 10.16 -1.61 8.15
N SER A 298 10.99 -1.52 9.19
CA SER A 298 12.43 -1.32 9.06
C SER A 298 13.12 -2.45 8.29
N MET A 299 12.78 -3.70 8.60
CA MET A 299 13.34 -4.89 7.93
C MET A 299 13.00 -4.91 6.44
N VAL A 300 11.74 -4.69 6.09
CA VAL A 300 11.27 -4.78 4.70
C VAL A 300 11.88 -3.67 3.85
N TRP A 301 11.93 -2.44 4.36
CA TRP A 301 12.49 -1.34 3.58
C TRP A 301 14.02 -1.38 3.51
N ALA A 302 14.72 -1.87 4.54
CA ALA A 302 16.15 -2.16 4.45
C ALA A 302 16.43 -3.23 3.37
N LEU A 303 15.64 -4.31 3.33
CA LEU A 303 15.74 -5.34 2.28
C LEU A 303 15.48 -4.75 0.89
N THR A 304 14.48 -3.88 0.76
CA THR A 304 14.16 -3.17 -0.50
C THR A 304 15.35 -2.34 -0.97
N GLY A 305 15.94 -1.54 -0.09
CA GLY A 305 17.12 -0.73 -0.40
C GLY A 305 18.33 -1.57 -0.84
N LEU A 306 18.57 -2.72 -0.19
CA LEU A 306 19.63 -3.65 -0.60
C LEU A 306 19.38 -4.24 -2.00
N LYS A 307 18.12 -4.54 -2.35
CA LYS A 307 17.75 -5.04 -3.69
C LYS A 307 17.88 -3.97 -4.78
N LEU A 308 17.60 -2.72 -4.45
CA LEU A 308 17.74 -1.59 -5.39
C LEU A 308 19.21 -1.25 -5.71
N LYS A 309 20.14 -1.50 -4.77
CA LYS A 309 21.57 -1.24 -4.95
C LYS A 309 22.29 -2.27 -5.83
N LYS A 310 21.74 -3.47 -5.97
CA LYS A 310 22.24 -4.52 -6.88
C LYS A 310 21.80 -4.29 -8.32
#